data_87410c79c9b24dc540175e23a42b3197
#
_entry.id   87410c79c9b24dc540175e23a42b3197
#
_cell.length_a   1.000
_cell.length_b   1.000
_cell.length_c   1.000
_cell.angle_alpha   90.00
_cell.angle_beta   90.00
_cell.angle_gamma   90.00
#
_symmetry.space_group_name_H-M   'P 1'
#
loop_
_entity.id
_entity.type
_entity.pdbx_description
1 polymer ?
#
loop_
_entity_poly.entity_id
_entity_poly.type
_entity_poly.pdbx_seq_one_letter_code
_entity_poly.pdbx_strand_id
1 'polypeptide(L)'
;MTKVGLITVGQAPRSDVVPDMAAILGGDVEIIEAGALDGLTREQIAPLAPQGDDEILVTRLADGSSVFVGKTKMIPRVEAKIAALENRGVALNVLLCTGEFPKLAARRPFLEPQQLLLGLLRAMTFPGRLGVLTPSERHVPQTIARWRASGFDAHVAPLSPYEENDLAAVRRAADALRSGQAGLVVMDCIGFRRKTRDEIASLTGAPTLVANLLVARVAAELLGR
;
A
#
# COMPACT_ATOMS: atom_id res chain seq x y z
N MET A 1 -13.92 -13.53 -18.87
CA MET A 1 -13.22 -13.23 -17.63
C MET A 1 -13.20 -11.71 -17.40
N THR A 2 -13.57 -11.27 -16.22
CA THR A 2 -13.49 -9.86 -15.84
C THR A 2 -12.03 -9.47 -15.62
N LYS A 3 -11.61 -8.34 -16.20
CA LYS A 3 -10.22 -7.87 -16.11
C LYS A 3 -10.09 -6.83 -15.01
N VAL A 4 -9.06 -6.96 -14.16
CA VAL A 4 -8.70 -6.00 -13.13
C VAL A 4 -7.27 -5.51 -13.37
N GLY A 5 -7.09 -4.19 -13.38
CA GLY A 5 -5.79 -3.55 -13.46
C GLY A 5 -5.20 -3.34 -12.07
N LEU A 6 -3.99 -3.83 -11.82
CA LEU A 6 -3.22 -3.54 -10.62
C LEU A 6 -2.02 -2.66 -10.99
N ILE A 7 -1.97 -1.45 -10.44
CA ILE A 7 -0.95 -0.45 -10.79
C ILE A 7 -0.01 -0.25 -9.61
N THR A 8 1.24 -0.65 -9.76
CA THR A 8 2.27 -0.37 -8.75
C THR A 8 3.08 0.89 -9.09
N VAL A 9 3.50 1.61 -8.07
CA VAL A 9 4.47 2.73 -8.20
C VAL A 9 5.85 2.22 -8.64
N GLY A 10 6.16 0.96 -8.35
CA GLY A 10 7.40 0.27 -8.72
C GLY A 10 7.34 -0.42 -10.07
N GLN A 11 7.94 -1.59 -10.11
CA GLN A 11 7.91 -2.48 -11.27
C GLN A 11 6.94 -3.65 -11.03
N ALA A 12 6.26 -4.07 -12.09
CA ALA A 12 5.47 -5.31 -12.14
C ALA A 12 6.37 -6.47 -12.62
N PRO A 13 6.03 -7.74 -12.26
CA PRO A 13 4.92 -8.15 -11.40
C PRO A 13 5.24 -7.99 -9.90
N ARG A 14 4.20 -7.77 -9.10
CA ARG A 14 4.28 -7.69 -7.63
C ARG A 14 4.04 -9.07 -7.01
N SER A 15 4.98 -9.97 -7.21
CA SER A 15 4.95 -11.34 -6.69
C SER A 15 4.90 -11.44 -5.15
N ASP A 16 5.15 -10.34 -4.46
CA ASP A 16 5.10 -10.22 -3.00
C ASP A 16 3.66 -10.06 -2.45
N VAL A 17 2.75 -9.44 -3.19
CA VAL A 17 1.39 -9.11 -2.70
C VAL A 17 0.27 -9.59 -3.61
N VAL A 18 0.49 -9.67 -4.91
CA VAL A 18 -0.57 -10.05 -5.86
C VAL A 18 -1.10 -11.47 -5.64
N PRO A 19 -0.32 -12.49 -5.24
CA PRO A 19 -0.86 -13.82 -4.95
C PRO A 19 -1.93 -13.81 -3.86
N ASP A 20 -1.73 -13.06 -2.77
CA ASP A 20 -2.72 -12.91 -1.69
C ASP A 20 -3.98 -12.18 -2.16
N MET A 21 -3.84 -11.18 -3.03
CA MET A 21 -4.95 -10.46 -3.63
C MET A 21 -5.73 -11.34 -4.63
N ALA A 22 -5.03 -12.09 -5.47
CA ALA A 22 -5.61 -13.02 -6.43
C ALA A 22 -6.47 -14.09 -5.75
N ALA A 23 -6.00 -14.62 -4.61
CA ALA A 23 -6.76 -15.58 -3.81
C ALA A 23 -8.10 -15.00 -3.29
N ILE A 24 -8.19 -13.67 -3.10
CA ILE A 24 -9.42 -12.98 -2.68
C ILE A 24 -10.31 -12.67 -3.90
N LEU A 25 -9.72 -12.25 -5.01
CA LEU A 25 -10.44 -11.87 -6.24
C LEU A 25 -11.10 -13.09 -6.92
N GLY A 26 -10.51 -14.27 -6.75
CA GLY A 26 -11.01 -15.51 -7.34
C GLY A 26 -10.49 -15.81 -8.74
N GLY A 27 -10.61 -17.09 -9.17
CA GLY A 27 -10.02 -17.61 -10.39
C GLY A 27 -10.64 -17.10 -11.71
N ASP A 28 -11.82 -16.48 -11.63
CA ASP A 28 -12.53 -15.94 -12.81
C ASP A 28 -12.13 -14.50 -13.15
N VAL A 29 -11.18 -13.93 -12.40
CA VAL A 29 -10.65 -12.59 -12.62
C VAL A 29 -9.30 -12.67 -13.29
N GLU A 30 -9.15 -12.02 -14.44
CA GLU A 30 -7.88 -11.79 -15.10
C GLU A 30 -7.20 -10.58 -14.48
N ILE A 31 -6.10 -10.79 -13.77
CA ILE A 31 -5.29 -9.72 -13.19
C ILE A 31 -4.27 -9.25 -14.23
N ILE A 32 -4.27 -7.95 -14.50
CA ILE A 32 -3.31 -7.31 -15.39
C ILE A 32 -2.50 -6.31 -14.56
N GLU A 33 -1.22 -6.58 -14.40
CA GLU A 33 -0.32 -5.71 -13.66
C GLU A 33 0.38 -4.68 -14.56
N ALA A 34 0.64 -3.50 -14.02
CA ALA A 34 1.47 -2.47 -14.64
C ALA A 34 2.23 -1.68 -13.58
N GLY A 35 3.50 -1.45 -13.82
CA GLY A 35 4.37 -0.69 -12.94
C GLY A 35 4.75 0.66 -13.53
N ALA A 36 4.72 1.71 -12.73
CA ALA A 36 5.12 3.05 -13.14
C ALA A 36 6.62 3.13 -13.52
N LEU A 37 7.41 2.16 -13.06
CA LEU A 37 8.85 2.03 -13.36
C LEU A 37 9.15 0.89 -14.34
N ASP A 38 8.14 0.26 -14.95
CA ASP A 38 8.37 -0.83 -15.92
C ASP A 38 9.25 -0.38 -17.07
N GLY A 39 10.23 -1.23 -17.41
CA GLY A 39 11.18 -1.01 -18.50
C GLY A 39 12.31 -0.03 -18.17
N LEU A 40 12.35 0.57 -16.98
CA LEU A 40 13.44 1.46 -16.57
C LEU A 40 14.59 0.68 -15.92
N THR A 41 15.82 1.08 -16.25
CA THR A 41 17.03 0.65 -15.53
C THR A 41 17.19 1.42 -14.22
N ARG A 42 18.12 0.96 -13.35
CA ARG A 42 18.41 1.67 -12.10
C ARG A 42 18.91 3.10 -12.34
N GLU A 43 19.71 3.31 -13.38
CA GLU A 43 20.23 4.62 -13.77
C GLU A 43 19.11 5.56 -14.21
N GLN A 44 18.09 5.03 -14.90
CA GLN A 44 16.90 5.79 -15.30
C GLN A 44 15.94 6.05 -14.14
N ILE A 45 15.95 5.22 -13.10
CA ILE A 45 15.17 5.41 -11.87
C ILE A 45 15.83 6.40 -10.93
N ALA A 46 17.16 6.47 -10.87
CA ALA A 46 17.88 7.33 -9.93
C ALA A 46 17.43 8.81 -9.95
N PRO A 47 17.17 9.46 -11.10
CA PRO A 47 16.64 10.84 -11.14
C PRO A 47 15.23 10.99 -10.57
N LEU A 48 14.50 9.90 -10.35
CA LEU A 48 13.16 9.90 -9.77
C LEU A 48 13.18 9.90 -8.23
N ALA A 49 14.36 9.86 -7.60
CA ALA A 49 14.51 9.99 -6.17
C ALA A 49 13.81 11.26 -5.63
N PRO A 50 13.28 11.20 -4.38
CA PRO A 50 12.61 12.36 -3.78
C PRO A 50 13.57 13.54 -3.64
N GLN A 51 13.09 14.76 -3.86
CA GLN A 51 13.85 16.00 -3.77
C GLN A 51 13.07 17.04 -2.96
N GLY A 52 13.78 17.84 -2.16
CA GLY A 52 13.17 18.88 -1.33
C GLY A 52 12.09 18.29 -0.41
N ASP A 53 10.91 18.89 -0.42
CA ASP A 53 9.75 18.51 0.39
C ASP A 53 8.84 17.48 -0.28
N ASP A 54 9.29 16.84 -1.38
CA ASP A 54 8.49 15.82 -2.06
C ASP A 54 8.25 14.60 -1.16
N GLU A 55 7.01 14.14 -1.11
CA GLU A 55 6.65 12.96 -0.32
C GLU A 55 7.42 11.72 -0.80
N ILE A 56 8.03 11.04 0.15
CA ILE A 56 8.84 9.84 -0.11
C ILE A 56 7.92 8.65 -0.31
N LEU A 57 8.06 7.97 -1.43
CA LEU A 57 7.47 6.66 -1.64
C LEU A 57 8.58 5.62 -1.68
N VAL A 58 8.35 4.46 -1.05
CA VAL A 58 9.20 3.28 -1.23
C VAL A 58 8.45 2.26 -2.06
N THR A 59 9.16 1.65 -3.01
CA THR A 59 8.55 0.66 -3.90
C THR A 59 9.53 -0.44 -4.26
N ARG A 60 8.99 -1.58 -4.74
CA ARG A 60 9.76 -2.76 -5.11
C ARG A 60 10.07 -2.76 -6.61
N LEU A 61 11.28 -3.19 -6.95
CA LEU A 61 11.72 -3.47 -8.31
C LEU A 61 11.51 -4.95 -8.67
N ALA A 62 11.59 -5.26 -9.96
CA ALA A 62 11.42 -6.62 -10.47
C ALA A 62 12.47 -7.61 -9.92
N ASP A 63 13.67 -7.13 -9.60
CA ASP A 63 14.74 -7.91 -8.98
C ASP A 63 14.55 -8.16 -7.47
N GLY A 64 13.44 -7.68 -6.90
CA GLY A 64 13.10 -7.82 -5.48
C GLY A 64 13.69 -6.75 -4.57
N SER A 65 14.59 -5.90 -5.04
CA SER A 65 15.10 -4.77 -4.27
C SER A 65 14.08 -3.65 -4.15
N SER A 66 14.30 -2.71 -3.25
CA SER A 66 13.46 -1.52 -3.09
C SER A 66 14.20 -0.25 -3.46
N VAL A 67 13.44 0.77 -3.87
CA VAL A 67 13.94 2.12 -4.15
C VAL A 67 13.02 3.16 -3.55
N PHE A 68 13.57 4.34 -3.25
CA PHE A 68 12.81 5.52 -2.86
C PHE A 68 12.62 6.41 -4.08
N VAL A 69 11.38 6.85 -4.31
CA VAL A 69 11.00 7.77 -5.39
C VAL A 69 10.15 8.91 -4.84
N GLY A 70 10.21 10.06 -5.50
CA GLY A 70 9.39 11.21 -5.16
C GLY A 70 7.98 11.08 -5.74
N LYS A 71 6.96 11.31 -4.92
CA LYS A 71 5.55 11.17 -5.32
C LYS A 71 5.21 12.00 -6.56
N THR A 72 5.63 13.26 -6.58
CA THR A 72 5.32 14.18 -7.67
C THR A 72 5.75 13.64 -9.04
N LYS A 73 6.92 13.00 -9.10
CA LYS A 73 7.45 12.40 -10.35
C LYS A 73 6.70 11.12 -10.75
N MET A 74 6.01 10.48 -9.81
CA MET A 74 5.28 9.24 -10.07
C MET A 74 3.86 9.46 -10.59
N ILE A 75 3.22 10.60 -10.27
CA ILE A 75 1.84 10.90 -10.68
C ILE A 75 1.63 10.71 -12.18
N PRO A 76 2.36 11.38 -13.11
CA PRO A 76 2.12 11.23 -14.54
C PRO A 76 2.40 9.80 -15.05
N ARG A 77 3.32 9.08 -14.40
CA ARG A 77 3.63 7.69 -14.74
C ARG A 77 2.50 6.74 -14.35
N VAL A 78 1.93 6.93 -13.16
CA VAL A 78 0.77 6.15 -12.69
C VAL A 78 -0.44 6.43 -13.60
N GLU A 79 -0.73 7.69 -13.94
CA GLU A 79 -1.81 8.04 -14.86
C GLU A 79 -1.66 7.40 -16.24
N ALA A 80 -0.43 7.37 -16.78
CA ALA A 80 -0.16 6.68 -18.04
C ALA A 80 -0.45 5.17 -17.96
N LYS A 81 -0.18 4.52 -16.80
CA LYS A 81 -0.50 3.09 -16.60
C LYS A 81 -2.01 2.87 -16.41
N ILE A 82 -2.72 3.78 -15.72
CA ILE A 82 -4.19 3.75 -15.64
C ILE A 82 -4.78 3.75 -17.06
N ALA A 83 -4.41 4.74 -17.87
CA ALA A 83 -4.91 4.86 -19.23
C ALA A 83 -4.58 3.61 -20.10
N ALA A 84 -3.37 3.08 -19.97
CA ALA A 84 -2.96 1.88 -20.72
C ALA A 84 -3.79 0.63 -20.34
N LEU A 85 -4.07 0.44 -19.05
CA LEU A 85 -4.89 -0.68 -18.59
C LEU A 85 -6.36 -0.52 -19.00
N GLU A 86 -6.90 0.70 -18.94
CA GLU A 86 -8.25 0.99 -19.42
C GLU A 86 -8.41 0.70 -20.92
N ASN A 87 -7.40 1.00 -21.72
CA ASN A 87 -7.38 0.66 -23.15
C ASN A 87 -7.31 -0.88 -23.39
N ARG A 88 -6.85 -1.66 -22.41
CA ARG A 88 -6.89 -3.13 -22.41
C ARG A 88 -8.22 -3.70 -21.92
N GLY A 89 -9.19 -2.83 -21.58
CA GLY A 89 -10.55 -3.22 -21.21
C GLY A 89 -10.70 -3.71 -19.79
N VAL A 90 -9.89 -3.21 -18.84
CA VAL A 90 -10.10 -3.50 -17.41
C VAL A 90 -11.43 -2.91 -16.95
N ALA A 91 -12.15 -3.62 -16.10
CA ALA A 91 -13.39 -3.16 -15.50
C ALA A 91 -13.13 -2.24 -14.28
N LEU A 92 -12.02 -2.45 -13.60
CA LEU A 92 -11.62 -1.77 -12.38
C LEU A 92 -10.10 -1.65 -12.35
N ASN A 93 -9.60 -0.52 -11.87
CA ASN A 93 -8.19 -0.32 -11.54
C ASN A 93 -7.98 -0.22 -10.01
N VAL A 94 -6.87 -0.74 -9.53
CA VAL A 94 -6.45 -0.67 -8.12
C VAL A 94 -5.03 -0.12 -8.07
N LEU A 95 -4.82 0.92 -7.26
CA LEU A 95 -3.48 1.42 -6.96
C LEU A 95 -2.80 0.51 -5.91
N LEU A 96 -1.61 0.05 -6.21
CA LEU A 96 -0.78 -0.69 -5.24
C LEU A 96 0.19 0.27 -4.53
N CYS A 97 -0.38 1.24 -3.82
CA CYS A 97 0.33 2.20 -2.97
C CYS A 97 -0.62 2.78 -1.93
N THR A 98 -0.13 3.01 -0.70
CA THR A 98 -0.86 3.69 0.38
C THR A 98 -0.49 5.17 0.51
N GLY A 99 0.36 5.70 -0.36
CA GLY A 99 0.60 7.15 -0.45
C GLY A 99 -0.69 7.89 -0.78
N GLU A 100 -0.80 9.12 -0.32
CA GLU A 100 -1.91 10.00 -0.68
C GLU A 100 -1.62 10.65 -2.04
N PHE A 101 -2.43 10.34 -3.03
CA PHE A 101 -2.32 10.93 -4.37
C PHE A 101 -3.38 12.01 -4.58
N PRO A 102 -3.12 13.03 -5.42
CA PRO A 102 -4.18 13.89 -5.91
C PRO A 102 -5.17 13.04 -6.73
N LYS A 103 -6.32 13.61 -7.07
CA LYS A 103 -7.28 12.91 -7.92
C LYS A 103 -6.61 12.52 -9.25
N LEU A 104 -6.37 11.22 -9.42
CA LEU A 104 -5.77 10.64 -10.62
C LEU A 104 -6.80 10.54 -11.75
N ALA A 105 -6.35 10.74 -12.98
CA ALA A 105 -7.21 10.65 -14.17
C ALA A 105 -7.56 9.18 -14.46
N ALA A 106 -8.81 8.80 -14.20
CA ALA A 106 -9.34 7.45 -14.49
C ALA A 106 -10.74 7.56 -15.12
N ARG A 107 -11.01 6.74 -16.14
CA ARG A 107 -12.32 6.63 -16.82
C ARG A 107 -13.14 5.44 -16.31
N ARG A 108 -12.50 4.51 -15.58
CA ARG A 108 -13.12 3.34 -14.96
C ARG A 108 -13.03 3.49 -13.44
N PRO A 109 -13.84 2.76 -12.66
CA PRO A 109 -13.68 2.72 -11.20
C PRO A 109 -12.20 2.51 -10.84
N PHE A 110 -11.74 3.30 -9.87
CA PHE A 110 -10.36 3.31 -9.42
C PHE A 110 -10.32 3.26 -7.90
N LEU A 111 -9.65 2.25 -7.33
CA LEU A 111 -9.52 2.08 -5.89
C LEU A 111 -8.16 2.54 -5.41
N GLU A 112 -8.19 3.46 -4.45
CA GLU A 112 -7.01 3.96 -3.74
C GLU A 112 -7.01 3.42 -2.31
N PRO A 113 -6.02 2.58 -1.91
CA PRO A 113 -5.98 1.97 -0.58
C PRO A 113 -6.05 2.98 0.56
N GLN A 114 -5.39 4.15 0.43
CA GLN A 114 -5.43 5.19 1.46
C GLN A 114 -6.84 5.73 1.68
N GLN A 115 -7.59 5.99 0.61
CA GLN A 115 -8.96 6.49 0.73
C GLN A 115 -9.89 5.45 1.35
N LEU A 116 -9.70 4.17 1.02
CA LEU A 116 -10.46 3.08 1.63
C LEU A 116 -10.15 2.93 3.12
N LEU A 117 -8.88 3.00 3.51
CA LEU A 117 -8.47 2.98 4.91
C LEU A 117 -9.11 4.12 5.70
N LEU A 118 -9.03 5.34 5.19
CA LEU A 118 -9.65 6.52 5.82
C LEU A 118 -11.17 6.39 5.95
N GLY A 119 -11.84 5.93 4.88
CA GLY A 119 -13.29 5.70 4.90
C GLY A 119 -13.70 4.66 5.92
N LEU A 120 -12.99 3.53 5.98
CA LEU A 120 -13.24 2.48 6.96
C LEU A 120 -13.01 2.96 8.39
N LEU A 121 -11.89 3.63 8.66
CA LEU A 121 -11.55 4.12 10.01
C LEU A 121 -12.56 5.16 10.50
N ARG A 122 -13.08 6.02 9.64
CA ARG A 122 -14.14 6.99 9.98
C ARG A 122 -15.47 6.31 10.31
N ALA A 123 -15.71 5.12 9.77
CA ALA A 123 -16.92 4.33 10.05
C ALA A 123 -16.79 3.43 11.28
N MET A 124 -15.62 3.40 11.94
CA MET A 124 -15.33 2.50 13.06
C MET A 124 -15.12 3.27 14.37
N THR A 125 -15.47 2.62 15.47
CA THR A 125 -15.03 3.00 16.81
C THR A 125 -14.10 1.91 17.33
N PHE A 126 -12.96 2.29 17.89
CA PHE A 126 -12.00 1.37 18.51
C PHE A 126 -11.41 1.97 19.80
N PRO A 127 -11.01 1.12 20.77
CA PRO A 127 -10.40 1.61 21.99
C PRO A 127 -8.97 2.11 21.76
N GLY A 128 -8.46 2.98 22.63
CA GLY A 128 -7.07 3.42 22.58
C GLY A 128 -6.77 4.31 21.37
N ARG A 129 -5.54 4.21 20.85
CA ARG A 129 -5.03 4.99 19.73
C ARG A 129 -4.98 4.16 18.45
N LEU A 130 -4.92 4.85 17.31
CA LEU A 130 -4.57 4.22 16.05
C LEU A 130 -3.07 3.91 16.03
N GLY A 131 -2.70 2.63 15.91
CA GLY A 131 -1.34 2.20 15.60
C GLY A 131 -1.12 2.17 14.10
N VAL A 132 0.00 2.68 13.62
CA VAL A 132 0.34 2.66 12.19
C VAL A 132 1.74 2.10 11.99
N LEU A 133 1.86 1.07 11.16
CA LEU A 133 3.15 0.58 10.69
C LEU A 133 3.48 1.24 9.36
N THR A 134 4.62 1.93 9.31
CA THR A 134 5.14 2.60 8.12
C THR A 134 6.39 1.89 7.58
N PRO A 135 6.69 1.93 6.28
CA PRO A 135 7.67 1.01 5.68
C PRO A 135 9.14 1.28 6.04
N SER A 136 9.48 2.41 6.62
CA SER A 136 10.82 2.69 7.14
C SER A 136 10.84 3.88 8.09
N GLU A 137 11.93 4.07 8.83
CA GLU A 137 12.19 5.24 9.69
C GLU A 137 12.01 6.57 8.92
N ARG A 138 12.45 6.63 7.68
CA ARG A 138 12.35 7.83 6.84
C ARG A 138 10.90 8.28 6.59
N HIS A 139 9.94 7.35 6.67
CA HIS A 139 8.52 7.63 6.45
C HIS A 139 7.81 8.10 7.73
N VAL A 140 8.38 7.88 8.91
CA VAL A 140 7.70 8.18 10.19
C VAL A 140 7.20 9.62 10.26
N PRO A 141 8.00 10.67 9.99
CA PRO A 141 7.52 12.05 10.09
C PRO A 141 6.36 12.36 9.14
N GLN A 142 6.48 11.97 7.87
CA GLN A 142 5.42 12.21 6.88
C GLN A 142 4.16 11.40 7.18
N THR A 143 4.30 10.17 7.71
CA THR A 143 3.16 9.34 8.11
C THR A 143 2.40 9.98 9.27
N ILE A 144 3.09 10.44 10.31
CA ILE A 144 2.47 11.16 11.43
C ILE A 144 1.71 12.40 10.93
N ALA A 145 2.35 13.22 10.07
CA ALA A 145 1.74 14.43 9.54
C ALA A 145 0.48 14.11 8.72
N ARG A 146 0.54 13.11 7.83
CA ARG A 146 -0.57 12.69 6.98
C ARG A 146 -1.76 12.16 7.77
N TRP A 147 -1.54 11.25 8.74
CA TRP A 147 -2.61 10.72 9.57
C TRP A 147 -3.24 11.80 10.45
N ARG A 148 -2.43 12.71 11.00
CA ARG A 148 -2.93 13.86 11.76
C ARG A 148 -3.78 14.81 10.89
N ALA A 149 -3.33 15.12 9.68
CA ALA A 149 -4.11 15.93 8.73
C ALA A 149 -5.45 15.26 8.37
N SER A 150 -5.52 13.92 8.39
CA SER A 150 -6.74 13.14 8.16
C SER A 150 -7.64 13.01 9.41
N GLY A 151 -7.25 13.60 10.56
CA GLY A 151 -8.01 13.61 11.81
C GLY A 151 -7.69 12.47 12.78
N PHE A 152 -6.61 11.72 12.57
CA PHE A 152 -6.21 10.61 13.43
C PHE A 152 -4.92 10.91 14.20
N ASP A 153 -4.97 10.80 15.53
CA ASP A 153 -3.77 10.80 16.38
C ASP A 153 -3.16 9.38 16.37
N ALA A 154 -2.28 9.14 15.42
CA ALA A 154 -1.66 7.83 15.20
C ALA A 154 -0.34 7.69 15.97
N HIS A 155 -0.14 6.53 16.62
CA HIS A 155 1.16 6.09 17.07
C HIS A 155 1.85 5.31 15.96
N VAL A 156 2.94 5.86 15.40
CA VAL A 156 3.60 5.34 14.20
C VAL A 156 4.88 4.59 14.58
N ALA A 157 5.03 3.38 14.10
CA ALA A 157 6.25 2.58 14.22
C ALA A 157 6.74 2.12 12.85
N PRO A 158 8.05 2.11 12.59
CA PRO A 158 8.61 1.63 11.34
C PRO A 158 8.69 0.11 11.32
N LEU A 159 8.38 -0.48 10.15
CA LEU A 159 8.63 -1.89 9.85
C LEU A 159 8.77 -2.03 8.33
N SER A 160 9.88 -2.57 7.85
CA SER A 160 10.07 -2.81 6.43
C SER A 160 9.22 -4.00 5.94
N PRO A 161 8.38 -3.85 4.91
CA PRO A 161 7.69 -4.97 4.30
C PRO A 161 8.59 -5.79 3.36
N TYR A 162 9.79 -5.31 3.07
CA TYR A 162 10.72 -5.89 2.10
C TYR A 162 11.88 -6.66 2.74
N GLU A 163 12.07 -6.54 4.05
CA GLU A 163 13.02 -7.33 4.83
C GLU A 163 12.31 -8.58 5.36
N GLU A 164 12.38 -9.64 4.57
CA GLU A 164 11.74 -10.91 4.90
C GLU A 164 12.46 -11.57 6.10
N ASN A 165 11.65 -12.09 7.03
CA ASN A 165 12.08 -12.88 8.20
C ASN A 165 12.82 -12.13 9.32
N ASP A 166 12.83 -10.82 9.38
CA ASP A 166 13.31 -10.10 10.58
C ASP A 166 12.25 -10.13 11.70
N LEU A 167 12.17 -11.26 12.41
CA LEU A 167 11.28 -11.43 13.57
C LEU A 167 11.59 -10.45 14.71
N ALA A 168 12.84 -10.01 14.83
CA ALA A 168 13.23 -9.05 15.86
C ALA A 168 12.64 -7.67 15.53
N ALA A 169 12.65 -7.24 14.26
CA ALA A 169 12.00 -6.00 13.84
C ALA A 169 10.48 -6.06 14.04
N VAL A 170 9.84 -7.19 13.71
CA VAL A 170 8.39 -7.38 13.95
C VAL A 170 8.06 -7.23 15.43
N ARG A 171 8.85 -7.83 16.34
CA ARG A 171 8.65 -7.71 17.79
C ARG A 171 8.85 -6.28 18.26
N ARG A 172 9.94 -5.61 17.85
CA ARG A 172 10.18 -4.19 18.21
C ARG A 172 9.00 -3.29 17.78
N ALA A 173 8.52 -3.48 16.56
CA ALA A 173 7.37 -2.73 16.04
C ALA A 173 6.08 -3.00 16.84
N ALA A 174 5.81 -4.26 17.18
CA ALA A 174 4.67 -4.64 18.01
C ALA A 174 4.77 -4.07 19.43
N ASP A 175 5.95 -4.09 20.05
CA ASP A 175 6.20 -3.52 21.38
C ASP A 175 6.01 -2.00 21.38
N ALA A 176 6.46 -1.30 20.35
CA ALA A 176 6.21 0.12 20.18
C ALA A 176 4.71 0.42 20.10
N LEU A 177 3.97 -0.33 19.27
CA LEU A 177 2.52 -0.17 19.14
C LEU A 177 1.77 -0.42 20.46
N ARG A 178 2.16 -1.46 21.21
CA ARG A 178 1.59 -1.75 22.53
C ARG A 178 1.87 -0.62 23.53
N SER A 179 3.11 -0.13 23.57
CA SER A 179 3.50 1.01 24.42
C SER A 179 2.72 2.28 24.06
N GLY A 180 2.39 2.46 22.78
CA GLY A 180 1.52 3.52 22.27
C GLY A 180 0.02 3.27 22.49
N GLN A 181 -0.37 2.19 23.19
CA GLN A 181 -1.77 1.82 23.46
C GLN A 181 -2.62 1.68 22.17
N ALA A 182 -2.06 1.08 21.13
CA ALA A 182 -2.77 0.86 19.89
C ALA A 182 -3.95 -0.10 20.09
N GLY A 183 -5.17 0.37 19.87
CA GLY A 183 -6.40 -0.43 19.93
C GLY A 183 -6.85 -0.95 18.56
N LEU A 184 -6.27 -0.41 17.49
CA LEU A 184 -6.38 -0.88 16.12
C LEU A 184 -5.07 -0.59 15.41
N VAL A 185 -4.58 -1.51 14.59
CA VAL A 185 -3.34 -1.34 13.82
C VAL A 185 -3.64 -1.28 12.33
N VAL A 186 -3.03 -0.32 11.64
CA VAL A 186 -3.00 -0.23 10.17
C VAL A 186 -1.58 -0.46 9.68
N MET A 187 -1.40 -1.40 8.78
CA MET A 187 -0.14 -1.63 8.07
C MET A 187 -0.13 -0.79 6.79
N ASP A 188 0.46 0.42 6.92
CA ASP A 188 0.40 1.50 5.95
C ASP A 188 1.51 1.40 4.90
N CYS A 189 1.54 0.26 4.25
CA CYS A 189 2.27 0.01 3.02
C CYS A 189 1.62 -1.16 2.29
N ILE A 190 1.51 -1.05 0.98
CA ILE A 190 0.93 -2.12 0.15
C ILE A 190 1.76 -3.40 0.18
N GLY A 191 3.06 -3.30 0.47
CA GLY A 191 4.00 -4.43 0.48
C GLY A 191 3.88 -5.38 1.67
N PHE A 192 3.11 -5.03 2.70
CA PHE A 192 2.92 -5.91 3.85
C PHE A 192 2.15 -7.18 3.48
N ARG A 193 2.55 -8.30 4.09
CA ARG A 193 1.97 -9.63 3.83
C ARG A 193 1.00 -10.06 4.92
N ARG A 194 0.11 -10.97 4.58
CA ARG A 194 -0.83 -11.60 5.53
C ARG A 194 -0.10 -12.19 6.75
N LYS A 195 1.03 -12.88 6.52
CA LYS A 195 1.82 -13.48 7.61
C LYS A 195 2.25 -12.43 8.64
N THR A 196 2.84 -11.33 8.18
CA THR A 196 3.27 -10.24 9.08
C THR A 196 2.09 -9.60 9.83
N ARG A 197 0.91 -9.47 9.16
CA ARG A 197 -0.31 -9.02 9.81
C ARG A 197 -0.70 -9.94 10.97
N ASP A 198 -0.66 -11.26 10.76
CA ASP A 198 -1.07 -12.23 11.77
C ASP A 198 -0.10 -12.22 12.97
N GLU A 199 1.20 -12.06 12.72
CA GLU A 199 2.24 -11.89 13.74
C GLU A 199 2.01 -10.61 14.57
N ILE A 200 1.81 -9.47 13.92
CA ILE A 200 1.54 -8.18 14.60
C ILE A 200 0.24 -8.27 15.41
N ALA A 201 -0.83 -8.80 14.85
CA ALA A 201 -2.10 -8.97 15.56
C ALA A 201 -1.94 -9.84 16.82
N SER A 202 -1.20 -10.96 16.71
CA SER A 202 -0.91 -11.84 17.83
C SER A 202 -0.06 -11.16 18.92
N LEU A 203 0.96 -10.41 18.52
CA LEU A 203 1.87 -9.74 19.46
C LEU A 203 1.25 -8.52 20.14
N THR A 204 0.41 -7.78 19.43
CA THR A 204 -0.24 -6.57 19.98
C THR A 204 -1.55 -6.86 20.70
N GLY A 205 -2.24 -7.93 20.35
CA GLY A 205 -3.63 -8.20 20.76
C GLY A 205 -4.66 -7.30 20.08
N ALA A 206 -4.24 -6.42 19.17
CA ALA A 206 -5.11 -5.46 18.48
C ALA A 206 -5.53 -5.98 17.09
N PRO A 207 -6.79 -5.74 16.67
CA PRO A 207 -7.18 -5.94 15.29
C PRO A 207 -6.23 -5.22 14.34
N THR A 208 -5.82 -5.90 13.25
CA THR A 208 -4.80 -5.39 12.34
C THR A 208 -5.29 -5.42 10.90
N LEU A 209 -5.27 -4.27 10.24
CA LEU A 209 -5.64 -4.08 8.84
C LEU A 209 -4.40 -4.07 7.95
N VAL A 210 -4.50 -4.76 6.81
CA VAL A 210 -3.49 -4.74 5.74
C VAL A 210 -4.11 -4.14 4.50
N ALA A 211 -3.48 -3.12 3.95
CA ALA A 211 -4.02 -2.33 2.85
C ALA A 211 -4.34 -3.16 1.59
N ASN A 212 -3.44 -4.07 1.17
CA ASN A 212 -3.64 -4.90 -0.01
C ASN A 212 -4.81 -5.89 0.14
N LEU A 213 -4.97 -6.49 1.32
CA LEU A 213 -6.08 -7.42 1.58
C LEU A 213 -7.41 -6.69 1.67
N LEU A 214 -7.43 -5.47 2.23
CA LEU A 214 -8.63 -4.66 2.30
C LEU A 214 -9.09 -4.26 0.89
N VAL A 215 -8.20 -3.70 0.08
CA VAL A 215 -8.56 -3.25 -1.26
C VAL A 215 -8.96 -4.42 -2.16
N ALA A 216 -8.35 -5.61 -2.00
CA ALA A 216 -8.73 -6.80 -2.73
C ALA A 216 -10.16 -7.26 -2.39
N ARG A 217 -10.58 -7.20 -1.11
CA ARG A 217 -11.96 -7.52 -0.70
C ARG A 217 -12.98 -6.56 -1.27
N VAL A 218 -12.67 -5.25 -1.24
CA VAL A 218 -13.56 -4.24 -1.85
C VAL A 218 -13.63 -4.41 -3.37
N ALA A 219 -12.50 -4.69 -4.01
CA ALA A 219 -12.48 -4.98 -5.44
C ALA A 219 -13.32 -6.23 -5.78
N ALA A 220 -13.21 -7.31 -4.99
CA ALA A 220 -14.00 -8.52 -5.17
C ALA A 220 -15.50 -8.23 -5.07
N GLU A 221 -15.92 -7.47 -4.04
CA GLU A 221 -17.34 -7.07 -3.86
C GLU A 221 -17.86 -6.26 -5.06
N LEU A 222 -17.07 -5.28 -5.54
CA LEU A 222 -17.43 -4.49 -6.73
C LEU A 222 -17.55 -5.31 -8.01
N LEU A 223 -16.92 -6.47 -8.05
CA LEU A 223 -16.96 -7.41 -9.17
C LEU A 223 -18.01 -8.51 -8.99
N GLY A 224 -18.78 -8.49 -7.88
CA GLY A 224 -19.79 -9.49 -7.53
C GLY A 224 -19.16 -10.84 -7.13
N ARG A 225 -18.07 -10.83 -6.37
CA ARG A 225 -17.28 -12.01 -5.95
C ARG A 225 -17.27 -12.14 -4.42
#